data_ec8f512c0a63e4d4ee6c5b94d8bd6d45
#
_entry.id   ec8f512c0a63e4d4ee6c5b94d8bd6d45
#
_cell.length_a   1.000
_cell.length_b   1.000
_cell.length_c   1.000
_cell.angle_alpha   90.00
_cell.angle_beta   90.00
_cell.angle_gamma   90.00
#
_symmetry.space_group_name_H-M   'P 1'
#
loop_
_entity.id
_entity.type
_entity.pdbx_description
1 polymer ?
#
loop_
_entity_poly.entity_id
_entity_poly.type
_entity_poly.pdbx_seq_one_letter_code
_entity_poly.pdbx_strand_id
1 'polypeptide(L)'
;MQLQALIRGSKGRPLRIMFPFIAQFNEFRDARELFFKVLENEKKIGHAIPTEVKIGAMLETPSLAFAPDQFFEQCDFISIGGNDLKQFFYAADRENERVRKRYDTLNVSYLSFIELIAERCDAHNTPVSFCGEDAGKPIEALCFAAMGLRELSMRPASIGPVKNILLKTDLNEARIIINEARKSGAQSVRGHLVEWLRNKN
;
A
#
# COMPACT_ATOMS: atom_id res chain seq x y z
N MET A 1 -13.78 -20.02 10.83
CA MET A 1 -12.52 -20.78 11.01
C MET A 1 -11.27 -19.91 10.93
N GLN A 2 -10.95 -19.16 9.86
CA GLN A 2 -9.70 -18.37 9.77
C GLN A 2 -9.55 -17.34 10.89
N LEU A 3 -10.58 -16.53 11.18
CA LEU A 3 -10.54 -15.52 12.26
C LEU A 3 -10.30 -16.17 13.62
N GLN A 4 -10.93 -17.30 13.92
CA GLN A 4 -10.69 -18.07 15.16
C GLN A 4 -9.23 -18.51 15.26
N ALA A 5 -8.66 -19.02 14.16
CA ALA A 5 -7.26 -19.45 14.14
C ALA A 5 -6.31 -18.29 14.40
N LEU A 6 -6.56 -17.10 13.84
CA LEU A 6 -5.76 -15.89 14.07
C LEU A 6 -5.86 -15.42 15.53
N ILE A 7 -7.07 -15.37 16.09
CA ILE A 7 -7.31 -14.98 17.48
C ILE A 7 -6.58 -15.93 18.44
N ARG A 8 -6.79 -17.23 18.30
CA ARG A 8 -6.10 -18.24 19.11
C ARG A 8 -4.59 -18.24 18.93
N GLY A 9 -4.12 -18.05 17.66
CA GLY A 9 -2.71 -17.96 17.33
C GLY A 9 -1.99 -16.77 17.92
N SER A 10 -2.72 -15.70 18.29
CA SER A 10 -2.15 -14.53 18.97
C SER A 10 -1.64 -14.88 20.37
N LYS A 11 -2.24 -15.88 21.04
CA LYS A 11 -1.89 -16.30 22.41
C LYS A 11 -1.83 -15.11 23.37
N GLY A 12 -2.80 -14.21 23.31
CA GLY A 12 -2.85 -13.02 24.14
C GLY A 12 -1.97 -11.85 23.69
N ARG A 13 -1.18 -12.00 22.64
CA ARG A 13 -0.32 -10.92 22.08
C ARG A 13 -1.15 -9.97 21.22
N PRO A 14 -0.67 -8.73 20.94
CA PRO A 14 -1.31 -7.83 19.97
C PRO A 14 -1.50 -8.50 18.62
N LEU A 15 -2.65 -8.26 17.99
CA LEU A 15 -3.03 -8.82 16.70
C LEU A 15 -3.33 -7.70 15.72
N ARG A 16 -2.65 -7.73 14.58
CA ARG A 16 -2.97 -6.89 13.40
C ARG A 16 -3.48 -7.80 12.31
N ILE A 17 -4.67 -7.52 11.79
CA ILE A 17 -5.26 -8.24 10.68
C ILE A 17 -5.61 -7.29 9.55
N MET A 18 -5.59 -7.79 8.32
CA MET A 18 -5.92 -7.02 7.14
C MET A 18 -6.84 -7.83 6.24
N PHE A 19 -7.93 -7.22 5.80
CA PHE A 19 -8.86 -7.83 4.84
C PHE A 19 -8.44 -7.47 3.42
N PRO A 20 -8.15 -8.46 2.58
CA PRO A 20 -7.81 -8.24 1.17
C PRO A 20 -9.09 -8.05 0.31
N PHE A 21 -8.91 -7.54 -0.90
CA PHE A 21 -9.94 -7.44 -1.94
C PHE A 21 -11.23 -6.72 -1.52
N ILE A 22 -11.13 -5.77 -0.61
CA ILE A 22 -12.24 -4.90 -0.26
C ILE A 22 -12.49 -3.94 -1.43
N ALA A 23 -13.70 -3.92 -1.96
CA ALA A 23 -14.11 -3.05 -3.06
C ALA A 23 -15.11 -1.96 -2.62
N GLN A 24 -15.83 -2.19 -1.53
CA GLN A 24 -16.84 -1.30 -0.97
C GLN A 24 -16.73 -1.20 0.55
N PHE A 25 -17.12 -0.06 1.11
CA PHE A 25 -17.04 0.18 2.55
C PHE A 25 -17.86 -0.83 3.39
N ASN A 26 -19.05 -1.22 2.91
CA ASN A 26 -19.87 -2.18 3.64
C ASN A 26 -19.19 -3.56 3.79
N GLU A 27 -18.40 -4.00 2.82
CA GLU A 27 -17.65 -5.25 2.92
C GLU A 27 -16.62 -5.20 4.06
N PHE A 28 -15.91 -4.07 4.18
CA PHE A 28 -14.98 -3.86 5.29
C PHE A 28 -15.69 -3.83 6.65
N ARG A 29 -16.78 -3.07 6.74
CA ARG A 29 -17.60 -2.98 7.95
C ARG A 29 -18.08 -4.35 8.38
N ASP A 30 -18.68 -5.11 7.46
CA ASP A 30 -19.25 -6.42 7.75
C ASP A 30 -18.17 -7.43 8.17
N ALA A 31 -16.99 -7.39 7.54
CA ALA A 31 -15.83 -8.20 7.92
C ALA A 31 -15.32 -7.84 9.32
N ARG A 32 -15.24 -6.55 9.62
CA ARG A 32 -14.85 -6.03 10.94
C ARG A 32 -15.83 -6.44 12.03
N GLU A 33 -17.13 -6.33 11.78
CA GLU A 33 -18.17 -6.78 12.70
C GLU A 33 -18.09 -8.29 12.94
N LEU A 34 -17.90 -9.08 11.89
CA LEU A 34 -17.71 -10.52 11.99
C LEU A 34 -16.51 -10.87 12.88
N PHE A 35 -15.39 -10.14 12.72
CA PHE A 35 -14.22 -10.35 13.58
C PHE A 35 -14.56 -10.15 15.05
N PHE A 36 -15.23 -9.08 15.42
CA PHE A 36 -15.57 -8.82 16.81
C PHE A 36 -16.59 -9.83 17.38
N LYS A 37 -17.55 -10.29 16.56
CA LYS A 37 -18.46 -11.39 16.96
C LYS A 37 -17.67 -12.67 17.27
N VAL A 38 -16.68 -13.00 16.43
CA VAL A 38 -15.84 -14.18 16.67
C VAL A 38 -14.97 -13.99 17.91
N LEU A 39 -14.38 -12.80 18.11
CA LEU A 39 -13.57 -12.47 19.29
C LEU A 39 -14.34 -12.65 20.57
N GLU A 40 -15.57 -12.12 20.65
CA GLU A 40 -16.43 -12.27 21.79
C GLU A 40 -16.81 -13.75 22.09
N ASN A 41 -17.02 -14.54 21.04
CA ASN A 41 -17.25 -15.99 21.21
C ASN A 41 -16.01 -16.71 21.76
N GLU A 42 -14.83 -16.41 21.24
CA GLU A 42 -13.57 -17.00 21.74
C GLU A 42 -13.33 -16.63 23.22
N LYS A 43 -13.64 -15.39 23.61
CA LYS A 43 -13.59 -14.93 24.99
C LYS A 43 -14.55 -15.69 25.90
N LYS A 44 -15.81 -15.90 25.47
CA LYS A 44 -16.85 -16.62 26.24
C LYS A 44 -16.48 -18.08 26.52
N ILE A 45 -15.77 -18.73 25.59
CA ILE A 45 -15.33 -20.12 25.78
C ILE A 45 -13.95 -20.23 26.46
N GLY A 46 -13.41 -19.12 26.97
CA GLY A 46 -12.24 -19.09 27.84
C GLY A 46 -10.88 -19.12 27.11
N HIS A 47 -10.84 -18.86 25.80
CA HIS A 47 -9.58 -18.75 25.10
C HIS A 47 -8.88 -17.41 25.39
N ALA A 48 -7.55 -17.43 25.37
CA ALA A 48 -6.77 -16.20 25.45
C ALA A 48 -7.04 -15.31 24.21
N ILE A 49 -7.47 -14.08 24.45
CA ILE A 49 -7.75 -13.09 23.40
C ILE A 49 -6.58 -12.10 23.24
N PRO A 50 -6.42 -11.48 22.08
CA PRO A 50 -5.41 -10.45 21.86
C PRO A 50 -5.53 -9.30 22.86
N THR A 51 -4.40 -8.80 23.37
CA THR A 51 -4.35 -7.60 24.23
C THR A 51 -4.69 -6.31 23.49
N GLU A 52 -4.42 -6.27 22.20
CA GLU A 52 -4.74 -5.18 21.30
C GLU A 52 -5.13 -5.76 19.93
N VAL A 53 -6.10 -5.15 19.26
CA VAL A 53 -6.50 -5.52 17.90
C VAL A 53 -6.46 -4.30 17.02
N LYS A 54 -5.77 -4.43 15.86
CA LYS A 54 -5.81 -3.46 14.77
C LYS A 54 -6.32 -4.12 13.51
N ILE A 55 -7.34 -3.51 12.90
CA ILE A 55 -8.01 -4.03 11.70
C ILE A 55 -7.81 -3.05 10.55
N GLY A 56 -7.15 -3.53 9.49
CA GLY A 56 -6.90 -2.76 8.27
C GLY A 56 -7.52 -3.39 7.03
N ALA A 57 -7.38 -2.69 5.92
CA ALA A 57 -7.78 -3.15 4.60
C ALA A 57 -6.59 -3.12 3.62
N MET A 58 -6.56 -4.07 2.69
CA MET A 58 -5.71 -3.96 1.51
C MET A 58 -6.45 -3.14 0.47
N LEU A 59 -5.90 -1.97 0.12
CA LEU A 59 -6.42 -1.14 -0.94
C LEU A 59 -5.78 -1.59 -2.26
N GLU A 60 -6.46 -2.47 -2.94
CA GLU A 60 -6.00 -3.09 -4.19
C GLU A 60 -7.08 -3.11 -5.29
N THR A 61 -8.28 -2.65 -4.96
CA THR A 61 -9.34 -2.34 -5.93
C THR A 61 -9.45 -0.83 -6.08
N PRO A 62 -9.44 -0.26 -7.30
CA PRO A 62 -9.51 1.18 -7.51
C PRO A 62 -10.73 1.86 -6.89
N SER A 63 -11.88 1.16 -6.85
CA SER A 63 -13.12 1.65 -6.25
C SER A 63 -12.96 2.06 -4.79
N LEU A 64 -12.13 1.35 -4.03
CA LEU A 64 -11.93 1.61 -2.59
C LEU A 64 -11.22 2.94 -2.32
N ALA A 65 -10.42 3.44 -3.27
CA ALA A 65 -9.81 4.77 -3.17
C ALA A 65 -10.84 5.91 -3.11
N PHE A 66 -12.05 5.65 -3.61
CA PHE A 66 -13.18 6.59 -3.63
C PHE A 66 -14.26 6.25 -2.60
N ALA A 67 -13.97 5.36 -1.66
CA ALA A 67 -14.86 5.04 -0.55
C ALA A 67 -15.20 6.28 0.28
N PRO A 68 -16.34 6.31 0.99
CA PRO A 68 -16.67 7.41 1.88
C PRO A 68 -15.65 7.55 3.01
N ASP A 69 -15.56 8.74 3.61
CA ASP A 69 -14.56 9.08 4.64
C ASP A 69 -14.61 8.13 5.83
N GLN A 70 -15.79 7.65 6.19
CA GLN A 70 -16.01 6.65 7.25
C GLN A 70 -15.20 5.36 7.06
N PHE A 71 -14.85 5.00 5.82
CA PHE A 71 -13.98 3.86 5.56
C PHE A 71 -12.58 4.12 6.13
N PHE A 72 -11.99 5.27 5.81
CA PHE A 72 -10.66 5.66 6.28
C PHE A 72 -10.63 5.85 7.80
N GLU A 73 -11.65 6.46 8.37
CA GLU A 73 -11.79 6.67 9.81
C GLU A 73 -11.89 5.34 10.59
N GLN A 74 -12.47 4.30 10.01
CA GLN A 74 -12.64 3.00 10.66
C GLN A 74 -11.48 2.03 10.43
N CYS A 75 -10.56 2.33 9.52
CA CYS A 75 -9.37 1.54 9.30
C CYS A 75 -8.26 1.95 10.26
N ASP A 76 -7.73 0.99 11.02
CA ASP A 76 -6.55 1.23 11.86
C ASP A 76 -5.26 1.38 11.01
N PHE A 77 -5.25 0.88 9.79
CA PHE A 77 -4.19 1.04 8.79
C PHE A 77 -4.66 0.56 7.41
N ILE A 78 -4.01 1.06 6.37
CA ILE A 78 -4.22 0.65 4.98
C ILE A 78 -2.89 0.15 4.39
N SER A 79 -2.94 -0.92 3.61
CA SER A 79 -1.82 -1.34 2.77
C SER A 79 -2.23 -1.28 1.31
N ILE A 80 -1.52 -0.48 0.51
CA ILE A 80 -1.75 -0.42 -0.93
C ILE A 80 -1.19 -1.70 -1.55
N GLY A 81 -2.07 -2.55 -2.11
CA GLY A 81 -1.70 -3.79 -2.80
C GLY A 81 -1.26 -3.51 -4.24
N GLY A 82 0.00 -3.07 -4.41
CA GLY A 82 0.49 -2.48 -5.66
C GLY A 82 0.36 -3.37 -6.91
N ASN A 83 0.46 -4.69 -6.77
CA ASN A 83 0.35 -5.62 -7.90
C ASN A 83 -1.08 -5.65 -8.46
N ASP A 84 -2.06 -5.90 -7.60
CA ASP A 84 -3.46 -6.00 -7.98
C ASP A 84 -4.05 -4.64 -8.28
N LEU A 85 -3.70 -3.60 -7.50
CA LEU A 85 -4.12 -2.23 -7.79
C LEU A 85 -3.69 -1.79 -9.18
N LYS A 86 -2.45 -2.06 -9.60
CA LYS A 86 -1.95 -1.74 -10.93
C LYS A 86 -2.68 -2.54 -12.01
N GLN A 87 -2.92 -3.83 -11.78
CA GLN A 87 -3.68 -4.69 -12.68
C GLN A 87 -5.07 -4.12 -12.95
N PHE A 88 -5.81 -3.75 -11.91
CA PHE A 88 -7.16 -3.23 -12.06
C PHE A 88 -7.21 -1.79 -12.57
N PHE A 89 -6.24 -0.96 -12.18
CA PHE A 89 -6.14 0.42 -12.68
C PHE A 89 -5.96 0.48 -14.19
N TYR A 90 -5.15 -0.43 -14.76
CA TYR A 90 -4.92 -0.50 -16.21
C TYR A 90 -5.78 -1.55 -16.93
N ALA A 91 -6.63 -2.28 -16.21
CA ALA A 91 -7.35 -3.45 -16.72
C ALA A 91 -6.41 -4.44 -17.46
N ALA A 92 -5.25 -4.69 -16.88
CA ALA A 92 -4.14 -5.40 -17.52
C ALA A 92 -3.72 -6.61 -16.69
N ASP A 93 -3.96 -7.80 -17.20
CA ASP A 93 -3.62 -9.07 -16.54
C ASP A 93 -2.11 -9.15 -16.25
N ARG A 94 -1.76 -9.23 -14.97
CA ARG A 94 -0.36 -9.32 -14.49
C ARG A 94 0.31 -10.64 -14.84
N GLU A 95 -0.44 -11.72 -15.06
CA GLU A 95 0.07 -13.02 -15.47
C GLU A 95 0.44 -13.04 -16.97
N ASN A 96 -0.11 -12.12 -17.76
CA ASN A 96 0.23 -11.98 -19.17
C ASN A 96 1.48 -11.11 -19.36
N GLU A 97 2.61 -11.74 -19.67
CA GLU A 97 3.90 -11.05 -19.82
C GLU A 97 3.91 -9.90 -20.83
N ARG A 98 3.12 -10.01 -21.91
CA ARG A 98 3.06 -8.98 -22.97
C ARG A 98 2.34 -7.73 -22.45
N VAL A 99 1.29 -7.92 -21.69
CA VAL A 99 0.48 -6.83 -21.14
C VAL A 99 1.15 -6.23 -19.92
N ARG A 100 1.70 -7.05 -19.02
CA ARG A 100 2.40 -6.61 -17.80
C ARG A 100 3.53 -5.61 -18.08
N LYS A 101 4.31 -5.84 -19.15
CA LYS A 101 5.44 -4.98 -19.52
C LYS A 101 5.00 -3.64 -20.16
N ARG A 102 3.73 -3.51 -20.58
CA ARG A 102 3.21 -2.33 -21.26
C ARG A 102 3.05 -1.13 -20.32
N TYR A 103 2.77 -1.38 -19.06
CA TYR A 103 2.42 -0.34 -18.09
C TYR A 103 3.50 -0.17 -17.04
N ASP A 104 4.19 0.98 -17.11
CA ASP A 104 5.20 1.36 -16.13
C ASP A 104 4.54 1.79 -14.82
N THR A 105 5.05 1.31 -13.70
CA THR A 105 4.61 1.72 -12.35
C THR A 105 4.86 3.21 -12.09
N LEU A 106 5.90 3.78 -12.70
CA LEU A 106 6.23 5.19 -12.61
C LEU A 106 5.51 6.07 -13.65
N ASN A 107 4.45 5.55 -14.27
CA ASN A 107 3.56 6.34 -15.11
C ASN A 107 2.84 7.40 -14.28
N VAL A 108 2.77 8.62 -14.82
CA VAL A 108 2.21 9.79 -14.13
C VAL A 108 0.78 9.56 -13.66
N SER A 109 -0.08 8.91 -14.48
CA SER A 109 -1.48 8.65 -14.11
C SER A 109 -1.58 7.71 -12.90
N TYR A 110 -0.77 6.64 -12.87
CA TYR A 110 -0.78 5.70 -11.75
C TYR A 110 -0.20 6.33 -10.48
N LEU A 111 0.88 7.12 -10.61
CA LEU A 111 1.45 7.86 -9.48
C LEU A 111 0.47 8.88 -8.91
N SER A 112 -0.29 9.58 -9.75
CA SER A 112 -1.34 10.51 -9.28
C SER A 112 -2.45 9.77 -8.54
N PHE A 113 -2.77 8.55 -8.95
CA PHE A 113 -3.74 7.73 -8.24
C PHE A 113 -3.21 7.24 -6.87
N ILE A 114 -1.95 6.82 -6.80
CA ILE A 114 -1.28 6.48 -5.52
C ILE A 114 -1.24 7.70 -4.58
N GLU A 115 -0.96 8.89 -5.12
CA GLU A 115 -0.92 10.14 -4.35
C GLU A 115 -2.31 10.48 -3.77
N LEU A 116 -3.36 10.36 -4.57
CA LEU A 116 -4.75 10.52 -4.11
C LEU A 116 -5.06 9.60 -2.91
N ILE A 117 -4.65 8.33 -2.97
CA ILE A 117 -4.85 7.38 -1.87
C ILE A 117 -4.09 7.84 -0.62
N ALA A 118 -2.82 8.23 -0.78
CA ALA A 118 -1.99 8.70 0.33
C ALA A 118 -2.57 9.97 0.98
N GLU A 119 -3.01 10.94 0.19
CA GLU A 119 -3.65 12.16 0.66
C GLU A 119 -4.94 11.89 1.44
N ARG A 120 -5.76 10.95 0.96
CA ARG A 120 -6.97 10.54 1.68
C ARG A 120 -6.66 9.87 3.02
N CYS A 121 -5.65 9.00 3.04
CA CYS A 121 -5.19 8.39 4.28
C CYS A 121 -4.65 9.44 5.27
N ASP A 122 -3.86 10.39 4.79
CA ASP A 122 -3.29 11.47 5.61
C ASP A 122 -4.37 12.37 6.20
N ALA A 123 -5.38 12.75 5.40
CA ALA A 123 -6.52 13.55 5.84
C ALA A 123 -7.30 12.94 7.02
N HIS A 124 -7.27 11.61 7.12
CA HIS A 124 -7.95 10.86 8.21
C HIS A 124 -6.98 10.29 9.25
N ASN A 125 -5.69 10.66 9.20
CA ASN A 125 -4.64 10.11 10.07
C ASN A 125 -4.57 8.59 10.03
N THR A 126 -4.90 7.95 8.90
CA THR A 126 -4.85 6.51 8.71
C THR A 126 -3.47 6.11 8.21
N PRO A 127 -2.68 5.33 8.97
CA PRO A 127 -1.37 4.86 8.52
C PRO A 127 -1.49 4.11 7.20
N VAL A 128 -0.63 4.45 6.23
CA VAL A 128 -0.61 3.82 4.91
C VAL A 128 0.76 3.26 4.57
N SER A 129 0.77 2.03 4.07
CA SER A 129 1.94 1.34 3.53
C SER A 129 1.72 0.96 2.07
N PHE A 130 2.80 0.72 1.35
CA PHE A 130 2.76 0.15 0.00
C PHE A 130 3.44 -1.22 -0.01
N CYS A 131 2.75 -2.23 -0.51
CA CYS A 131 3.28 -3.58 -0.66
C CYS A 131 3.20 -4.06 -2.11
N GLY A 132 4.05 -5.03 -2.44
CA GLY A 132 4.11 -5.63 -3.76
C GLY A 132 5.53 -5.61 -4.34
N GLU A 133 5.68 -6.16 -5.53
CA GLU A 133 6.99 -6.32 -6.18
C GLU A 133 7.67 -4.97 -6.46
N ASP A 134 6.89 -3.96 -6.79
CA ASP A 134 7.41 -2.63 -7.13
C ASP A 134 7.99 -1.90 -5.91
N ALA A 135 7.51 -2.18 -4.69
CA ALA A 135 8.12 -1.66 -3.46
C ALA A 135 9.60 -2.11 -3.28
N GLY A 136 9.95 -3.26 -3.86
CA GLY A 136 11.31 -3.83 -3.80
C GLY A 136 12.25 -3.36 -4.91
N LYS A 137 11.80 -2.50 -5.82
CA LYS A 137 12.62 -1.94 -6.89
C LYS A 137 13.16 -0.56 -6.46
N PRO A 138 14.49 -0.32 -6.50
CA PRO A 138 15.08 0.88 -5.92
C PRO A 138 14.52 2.20 -6.42
N ILE A 139 14.27 2.35 -7.72
CA ILE A 139 13.78 3.60 -8.32
C ILE A 139 12.31 3.82 -7.96
N GLU A 140 11.50 2.76 -8.00
CA GLU A 140 10.09 2.79 -7.58
C GLU A 140 9.98 3.14 -6.09
N ALA A 141 10.77 2.49 -5.25
CA ALA A 141 10.81 2.77 -3.81
C ALA A 141 11.23 4.22 -3.51
N LEU A 142 12.23 4.73 -4.22
CA LEU A 142 12.63 6.14 -4.14
C LEU A 142 11.49 7.08 -4.53
N CYS A 143 10.80 6.78 -5.63
CA CYS A 143 9.66 7.57 -6.09
C CYS A 143 8.52 7.58 -5.04
N PHE A 144 8.15 6.41 -4.52
CA PHE A 144 7.12 6.30 -3.48
C PHE A 144 7.51 7.04 -2.19
N ALA A 145 8.76 6.91 -1.75
CA ALA A 145 9.26 7.62 -0.57
C ALA A 145 9.24 9.14 -0.78
N ALA A 146 9.66 9.62 -1.96
CA ALA A 146 9.61 11.04 -2.33
C ALA A 146 8.18 11.58 -2.41
N MET A 147 7.20 10.73 -2.72
CA MET A 147 5.76 11.07 -2.70
C MET A 147 5.15 11.06 -1.30
N GLY A 148 5.90 10.66 -0.26
CA GLY A 148 5.44 10.67 1.13
C GLY A 148 5.02 9.33 1.69
N LEU A 149 5.10 8.22 0.93
CA LEU A 149 4.86 6.89 1.46
C LEU A 149 6.03 6.45 2.34
N ARG A 150 5.80 6.34 3.64
CA ARG A 150 6.86 6.11 4.65
C ARG A 150 7.07 4.63 4.96
N GLU A 151 6.11 3.78 4.65
CA GLU A 151 6.18 2.34 4.92
C GLU A 151 6.10 1.57 3.59
N LEU A 152 7.18 0.84 3.28
CA LEU A 152 7.29 0.00 2.09
C LEU A 152 7.54 -1.45 2.52
N SER A 153 6.65 -2.36 2.10
CA SER A 153 6.78 -3.79 2.38
C SER A 153 7.31 -4.52 1.15
N MET A 154 8.41 -5.26 1.32
CA MET A 154 9.11 -5.92 0.23
C MET A 154 9.78 -7.21 0.67
N ARG A 155 10.25 -8.00 -0.30
CA ARG A 155 11.05 -9.20 -0.01
C ARG A 155 12.37 -8.84 0.67
N PRO A 156 12.87 -9.66 1.60
CA PRO A 156 14.12 -9.39 2.32
C PRO A 156 15.31 -9.08 1.40
N ALA A 157 15.44 -9.78 0.26
CA ALA A 157 16.51 -9.54 -0.72
C ALA A 157 16.49 -8.14 -1.34
N SER A 158 15.35 -7.46 -1.35
CA SER A 158 15.20 -6.11 -1.90
C SER A 158 15.56 -5.00 -0.90
N ILE A 159 15.59 -5.30 0.39
CA ILE A 159 15.82 -4.29 1.45
C ILE A 159 17.16 -3.59 1.29
N GLY A 160 18.23 -4.34 1.03
CA GLY A 160 19.58 -3.78 0.86
C GLY A 160 19.67 -2.76 -0.28
N PRO A 161 19.31 -3.13 -1.52
CA PRO A 161 19.30 -2.22 -2.67
C PRO A 161 18.40 -1.00 -2.47
N VAL A 162 17.19 -1.17 -1.93
CA VAL A 162 16.27 -0.05 -1.66
C VAL A 162 16.83 0.88 -0.59
N LYS A 163 17.34 0.33 0.52
CA LYS A 163 17.97 1.13 1.58
C LYS A 163 19.18 1.90 1.07
N ASN A 164 19.99 1.29 0.21
CA ASN A 164 21.18 1.95 -0.36
C ASN A 164 20.80 3.20 -1.20
N ILE A 165 19.78 3.13 -2.05
CA ILE A 165 19.36 4.30 -2.84
C ILE A 165 18.77 5.38 -1.94
N LEU A 166 17.92 5.02 -0.98
CA LEU A 166 17.28 5.99 -0.07
C LEU A 166 18.29 6.73 0.82
N LEU A 167 19.36 6.06 1.26
CA LEU A 167 20.41 6.67 2.07
C LEU A 167 21.32 7.62 1.27
N LYS A 168 21.41 7.45 -0.05
CA LYS A 168 22.27 8.25 -0.93
C LYS A 168 21.55 9.40 -1.63
N THR A 169 20.23 9.52 -1.47
CA THR A 169 19.43 10.50 -2.20
C THR A 169 18.65 11.39 -1.25
N ASP A 170 18.47 12.64 -1.64
CA ASP A 170 17.56 13.57 -0.98
C ASP A 170 16.15 13.40 -1.57
N LEU A 171 15.17 13.08 -0.71
CA LEU A 171 13.79 12.85 -1.11
C LEU A 171 13.11 14.14 -1.60
N ASN A 172 13.52 15.31 -1.11
CA ASN A 172 12.96 16.59 -1.56
C ASN A 172 13.42 16.89 -2.98
N GLU A 173 14.70 16.67 -3.29
CA GLU A 173 15.20 16.80 -4.66
C GLU A 173 14.52 15.81 -5.60
N ALA A 174 14.37 14.54 -5.19
CA ALA A 174 13.65 13.54 -5.97
C ALA A 174 12.19 13.96 -6.24
N ARG A 175 11.52 14.58 -5.27
CA ARG A 175 10.17 15.13 -5.45
C ARG A 175 10.12 16.29 -6.45
N ILE A 176 11.13 17.15 -6.45
CA ILE A 176 11.23 18.23 -7.45
C ILE A 176 11.31 17.62 -8.85
N ILE A 177 12.20 16.63 -9.07
CA ILE A 177 12.35 15.96 -10.37
C ILE A 177 11.05 15.27 -10.82
N ILE A 178 10.33 14.61 -9.91
CA ILE A 178 9.03 14.01 -10.20
C ILE A 178 8.03 15.09 -10.66
N ASN A 179 7.98 16.21 -9.98
CA ASN A 179 7.06 17.30 -10.31
C ASN A 179 7.41 17.99 -11.63
N GLU A 180 8.70 18.16 -11.95
CA GLU A 180 9.17 18.69 -13.23
C GLU A 180 8.79 17.73 -14.38
N ALA A 181 9.00 16.42 -14.20
CA ALA A 181 8.59 15.42 -15.19
C ALA A 181 7.08 15.47 -15.46
N ARG A 182 6.25 15.61 -14.42
CA ARG A 182 4.80 15.77 -14.58
C ARG A 182 4.44 17.05 -15.36
N LYS A 183 5.08 18.17 -15.06
CA LYS A 183 4.85 19.45 -15.75
C LYS A 183 5.30 19.45 -17.20
N SER A 184 6.33 18.68 -17.55
CA SER A 184 6.82 18.54 -18.93
C SER A 184 5.90 17.70 -19.83
N GLY A 185 4.84 17.11 -19.27
CA GLY A 185 3.96 16.21 -20.01
C GLY A 185 4.54 14.80 -20.22
N ALA A 186 5.55 14.42 -19.46
CA ALA A 186 6.12 13.08 -19.51
C ALA A 186 5.08 12.02 -19.17
N GLN A 187 5.06 10.91 -19.90
CA GLN A 187 4.18 9.78 -19.60
C GLN A 187 4.64 9.03 -18.35
N SER A 188 5.96 8.95 -18.10
CA SER A 188 6.56 8.30 -16.94
C SER A 188 7.67 9.19 -16.37
N VAL A 189 7.79 9.23 -15.05
CA VAL A 189 8.87 9.96 -14.37
C VAL A 189 10.18 9.18 -14.33
N ARG A 190 10.19 7.92 -14.77
CA ARG A 190 11.35 7.01 -14.72
C ARG A 190 12.59 7.60 -15.39
N GLY A 191 12.46 8.09 -16.61
CA GLY A 191 13.58 8.66 -17.37
C GLY A 191 14.26 9.80 -16.61
N HIS A 192 13.48 10.74 -16.08
CA HIS A 192 13.97 11.89 -15.32
C HIS A 192 14.70 11.47 -14.04
N LEU A 193 14.12 10.52 -13.28
CA LEU A 193 14.77 10.00 -12.07
C LEU A 193 16.08 9.27 -12.38
N VAL A 194 16.12 8.45 -13.42
CA VAL A 194 17.35 7.74 -13.83
C VAL A 194 18.44 8.71 -14.26
N GLU A 195 18.11 9.72 -15.06
CA GLU A 195 19.05 10.74 -15.51
C GLU A 195 19.59 11.56 -14.33
N TRP A 196 18.71 12.01 -13.45
CA TRP A 196 19.10 12.73 -12.23
C TRP A 196 20.05 11.91 -11.34
N LEU A 197 19.77 10.63 -11.15
CA LEU A 197 20.63 9.73 -10.36
C LEU A 197 22.01 9.51 -11.01
N ARG A 198 22.09 9.46 -12.34
CA ARG A 198 23.38 9.34 -13.07
C ARG A 198 24.24 10.59 -12.89
N ASN A 199 23.62 11.76 -12.86
CA ASN A 199 24.33 13.04 -12.73
C ASN A 199 24.82 13.30 -11.30
N LYS A 200 24.33 12.54 -10.29
CA LYS A 200 24.77 12.64 -8.90
C LYS A 200 25.93 11.70 -8.53
N ASN A 201 26.19 10.66 -9.32
CA ASN A 201 27.28 9.71 -9.13
C ASN A 201 28.49 10.10 -10.01
#